data_54884a595d0ea58ce8209c25a8997b48
#
_entry.id   54884a595d0ea58ce8209c25a8997b48
#
_cell.length_a   1.000
_cell.length_b   1.000
_cell.length_c   1.000
_cell.angle_alpha   90.00
_cell.angle_beta   90.00
_cell.angle_gamma   90.00
#
_symmetry.space_group_name_H-M   'P 1'
#
loop_
_entity.id
_entity.type
_entity.pdbx_description
1 polymer ?
#
loop_
_entity_poly.entity_id
_entity_poly.type
_entity_poly.pdbx_seq_one_letter_code
_entity_poly.pdbx_strand_id
1 'polypeptide(L)'
;IWIATDHHAIADAAREHGFKACLTKATHTSGTDRIAEVVEQRAWPDDTIVVNVQGDEPLIPPALIRAVAEHLHEHPECAIATACHAIHDEAAMRNPNIVKTVLDKNGNALYFSRAPIPWPRDVFAQPSLSLREMRPLPDGLPALRHIGIYAYRASFLRAYGQLAPAPIEQFEALEQLRALYHGYKIGVFITRQAPPGGVDTEQDLHVARESFQERNGIRDNGHG
;
A
#
# COMPACT_ATOMS: atom_id res chain seq x y z
N ILE A 1 -5.65 -13.82 -10.51
CA ILE A 1 -5.74 -12.34 -10.55
C ILE A 1 -7.13 -11.97 -11.01
N TRP A 2 -7.73 -10.96 -10.38
CA TRP A 2 -8.99 -10.34 -10.74
C TRP A 2 -8.77 -8.85 -10.91
N ILE A 3 -9.42 -8.24 -11.90
CA ILE A 3 -9.43 -6.79 -12.10
C ILE A 3 -10.79 -6.28 -11.66
N ALA A 4 -10.81 -5.46 -10.60
CA ALA A 4 -12.01 -4.84 -10.07
C ALA A 4 -12.12 -3.42 -10.64
N THR A 5 -13.22 -3.11 -11.31
CA THR A 5 -13.43 -1.81 -11.94
C THR A 5 -14.92 -1.50 -12.05
N ASP A 6 -15.29 -0.23 -12.06
CA ASP A 6 -16.62 0.27 -12.36
C ASP A 6 -16.78 0.65 -13.87
N HIS A 7 -15.68 0.60 -14.63
CA HIS A 7 -15.68 1.02 -16.03
C HIS A 7 -15.71 -0.17 -16.99
N HIS A 8 -16.73 -0.24 -17.84
CA HIS A 8 -16.93 -1.36 -18.77
C HIS A 8 -15.75 -1.57 -19.72
N ALA A 9 -15.18 -0.48 -20.29
CA ALA A 9 -14.04 -0.60 -21.20
C ALA A 9 -12.80 -1.21 -20.54
N ILE A 10 -12.57 -0.95 -19.24
CA ILE A 10 -11.46 -1.58 -18.50
C ILE A 10 -11.74 -3.08 -18.29
N ALA A 11 -12.99 -3.42 -17.96
CA ALA A 11 -13.38 -4.82 -17.79
C ALA A 11 -13.28 -5.61 -19.11
N ASP A 12 -13.63 -5.00 -20.23
CA ASP A 12 -13.56 -5.62 -21.56
C ASP A 12 -12.10 -5.79 -22.00
N ALA A 13 -11.27 -4.75 -21.86
CA ALA A 13 -9.83 -4.85 -22.11
C ALA A 13 -9.16 -5.95 -21.25
N ALA A 14 -9.54 -6.06 -19.97
CA ALA A 14 -9.03 -7.12 -19.11
C ALA A 14 -9.37 -8.52 -19.65
N ARG A 15 -10.61 -8.73 -20.10
CA ARG A 15 -11.08 -10.00 -20.67
C ARG A 15 -10.40 -10.33 -22.00
N GLU A 16 -10.24 -9.34 -22.86
CA GLU A 16 -9.50 -9.49 -24.14
C GLU A 16 -8.06 -9.97 -23.92
N HIS A 17 -7.44 -9.55 -22.81
CA HIS A 17 -6.09 -10.01 -22.41
C HIS A 17 -6.10 -11.25 -21.52
N GLY A 18 -7.23 -11.95 -21.40
CA GLY A 18 -7.34 -13.23 -20.66
C GLY A 18 -7.42 -13.09 -19.14
N PHE A 19 -7.64 -11.89 -18.61
CA PHE A 19 -7.81 -11.67 -17.17
C PHE A 19 -9.30 -11.75 -16.76
N LYS A 20 -9.53 -12.18 -15.52
CA LYS A 20 -10.87 -12.13 -14.92
C LYS A 20 -11.18 -10.70 -14.50
N ALA A 21 -12.34 -10.20 -14.87
CA ALA A 21 -12.82 -8.88 -14.48
C ALA A 21 -14.09 -8.98 -13.64
N CYS A 22 -14.20 -8.11 -12.64
CA CYS A 22 -15.35 -7.94 -11.78
C CYS A 22 -15.82 -6.49 -11.88
N LEU A 23 -17.04 -6.29 -12.38
CA LEU A 23 -17.67 -4.97 -12.37
C LEU A 23 -18.20 -4.69 -10.96
N THR A 24 -17.86 -3.54 -10.44
CA THR A 24 -18.23 -3.06 -9.10
C THR A 24 -19.00 -1.74 -9.23
N LYS A 25 -19.66 -1.33 -8.15
CA LYS A 25 -20.40 -0.07 -8.13
C LYS A 25 -19.44 1.13 -8.31
N ALA A 26 -19.91 2.14 -9.05
CA ALA A 26 -19.18 3.41 -9.19
C ALA A 26 -19.24 4.30 -7.93
N THR A 27 -20.08 3.94 -6.96
CA THR A 27 -20.31 4.71 -5.73
C THR A 27 -19.30 4.41 -4.62
N HIS A 28 -18.36 3.48 -4.83
CA HIS A 28 -17.33 3.22 -3.85
C HIS A 28 -16.42 4.42 -3.68
N THR A 29 -16.20 4.80 -2.42
CA THR A 29 -15.36 5.95 -2.05
C THR A 29 -13.90 5.56 -1.84
N SER A 30 -13.65 4.24 -1.73
CA SER A 30 -12.30 3.72 -1.48
C SER A 30 -12.01 2.42 -2.24
N GLY A 31 -10.70 2.13 -2.39
CA GLY A 31 -10.25 0.85 -2.94
C GLY A 31 -10.66 -0.32 -2.06
N THR A 32 -10.67 -0.14 -0.74
CA THR A 32 -11.07 -1.17 0.23
C THR A 32 -12.55 -1.54 0.09
N ASP A 33 -13.44 -0.56 -0.08
CA ASP A 33 -14.87 -0.81 -0.32
C ASP A 33 -15.10 -1.58 -1.61
N ARG A 34 -14.34 -1.25 -2.67
CA ARG A 34 -14.40 -1.94 -3.96
C ARG A 34 -13.99 -3.41 -3.84
N ILE A 35 -12.91 -3.70 -3.13
CA ILE A 35 -12.44 -5.08 -2.91
C ILE A 35 -13.40 -5.85 -2.00
N ALA A 36 -14.02 -5.21 -1.03
CA ALA A 36 -15.07 -5.82 -0.20
C ALA A 36 -16.25 -6.31 -1.07
N GLU A 37 -16.71 -5.50 -2.04
CA GLU A 37 -17.74 -5.93 -2.98
C GLU A 37 -17.29 -7.14 -3.81
N VAL A 38 -16.02 -7.19 -4.26
CA VAL A 38 -15.50 -8.35 -4.99
C VAL A 38 -15.54 -9.61 -4.14
N VAL A 39 -15.16 -9.52 -2.86
CA VAL A 39 -15.22 -10.65 -1.91
C VAL A 39 -16.65 -11.19 -1.79
N GLU A 40 -17.64 -10.31 -1.68
CA GLU A 40 -19.05 -10.67 -1.62
C GLU A 40 -19.53 -11.31 -2.92
N GLN A 41 -19.27 -10.67 -4.07
CA GLN A 41 -19.68 -11.18 -5.38
C GLN A 41 -19.08 -12.55 -5.71
N ARG A 42 -17.88 -12.84 -5.21
CA ARG A 42 -17.16 -14.09 -5.44
C ARG A 42 -17.43 -15.13 -4.37
N ALA A 43 -18.11 -14.77 -3.29
CA ALA A 43 -18.37 -15.62 -2.13
C ALA A 43 -17.10 -16.32 -1.61
N TRP A 44 -15.97 -15.59 -1.56
CA TRP A 44 -14.72 -16.16 -1.07
C TRP A 44 -14.82 -16.51 0.41
N PRO A 45 -14.24 -17.64 0.86
CA PRO A 45 -14.19 -18.02 2.27
C PRO A 45 -13.56 -16.92 3.16
N ASP A 46 -13.92 -16.91 4.42
CA ASP A 46 -13.49 -15.89 5.41
C ASP A 46 -11.98 -15.84 5.63
N ASP A 47 -11.32 -16.97 5.50
CA ASP A 47 -9.87 -17.15 5.64
C ASP A 47 -9.07 -16.81 4.39
N THR A 48 -9.75 -16.52 3.27
CA THR A 48 -9.09 -16.12 2.02
C THR A 48 -8.30 -14.82 2.24
N ILE A 49 -7.02 -14.84 1.85
CA ILE A 49 -6.18 -13.65 1.82
C ILE A 49 -6.30 -12.99 0.45
N VAL A 50 -6.70 -11.73 0.45
CA VAL A 50 -6.89 -10.91 -0.75
C VAL A 50 -5.86 -9.80 -0.77
N VAL A 51 -4.96 -9.82 -1.74
CA VAL A 51 -3.99 -8.70 -1.89
C VAL A 51 -4.57 -7.68 -2.86
N ASN A 52 -4.67 -6.45 -2.38
CA ASN A 52 -5.07 -5.29 -3.17
C ASN A 52 -3.82 -4.60 -3.73
N VAL A 53 -3.69 -4.63 -5.04
CA VAL A 53 -2.71 -3.83 -5.79
C VAL A 53 -3.49 -2.76 -6.54
N GLN A 54 -3.16 -1.51 -6.31
CA GLN A 54 -3.80 -0.38 -6.97
C GLN A 54 -3.47 -0.37 -8.47
N GLY A 55 -4.41 0.11 -9.30
CA GLY A 55 -4.25 0.13 -10.76
C GLY A 55 -3.15 1.08 -11.24
N ASP A 56 -2.79 2.05 -10.44
CA ASP A 56 -1.70 3.02 -10.64
C ASP A 56 -0.32 2.51 -10.19
N GLU A 57 -0.23 1.27 -9.66
CA GLU A 57 1.02 0.64 -9.23
C GLU A 57 1.48 -0.49 -10.19
N PRO A 58 1.65 -0.24 -11.50
CA PRO A 58 1.91 -1.30 -12.48
C PRO A 58 3.29 -1.94 -12.32
N LEU A 59 4.23 -1.25 -11.66
CA LEU A 59 5.62 -1.70 -11.49
C LEU A 59 5.88 -2.36 -10.14
N ILE A 60 4.85 -2.59 -9.31
CA ILE A 60 5.04 -3.23 -8.01
C ILE A 60 5.68 -4.62 -8.15
N PRO A 61 6.74 -4.93 -7.38
CA PRO A 61 7.42 -6.21 -7.51
C PRO A 61 6.51 -7.38 -7.10
N PRO A 62 6.34 -8.42 -7.93
CA PRO A 62 5.55 -9.61 -7.56
C PRO A 62 6.03 -10.31 -6.28
N ALA A 63 7.32 -10.19 -5.96
CA ALA A 63 7.88 -10.69 -4.70
C ALA A 63 7.32 -9.96 -3.49
N LEU A 64 7.10 -8.63 -3.58
CA LEU A 64 6.51 -7.84 -2.50
C LEU A 64 5.03 -8.21 -2.30
N ILE A 65 4.28 -8.43 -3.40
CA ILE A 65 2.88 -8.89 -3.33
C ILE A 65 2.78 -10.21 -2.54
N ARG A 66 3.66 -11.17 -2.85
CA ARG A 66 3.72 -12.45 -2.13
C ARG A 66 4.13 -12.27 -0.68
N ALA A 67 5.17 -11.49 -0.41
CA ALA A 67 5.66 -11.28 0.94
C ALA A 67 4.59 -10.68 1.87
N VAL A 68 3.78 -9.73 1.39
CA VAL A 68 2.69 -9.15 2.20
C VAL A 68 1.58 -10.17 2.44
N ALA A 69 1.25 -11.03 1.46
CA ALA A 69 0.28 -12.11 1.65
C ALA A 69 0.78 -13.17 2.65
N GLU A 70 2.03 -13.59 2.51
CA GLU A 70 2.70 -14.55 3.42
C GLU A 70 2.78 -13.98 4.83
N HIS A 71 3.14 -12.71 4.97
CA HIS A 71 3.17 -12.03 6.27
C HIS A 71 1.80 -12.07 6.96
N LEU A 72 0.70 -11.81 6.23
CA LEU A 72 -0.65 -11.93 6.80
C LEU A 72 -1.01 -13.38 7.16
N HIS A 73 -0.56 -14.34 6.35
CA HIS A 73 -0.80 -15.76 6.63
C HIS A 73 -0.13 -16.20 7.93
N GLU A 74 1.11 -15.77 8.16
CA GLU A 74 1.91 -16.11 9.34
C GLU A 74 1.46 -15.39 10.62
N HIS A 75 0.66 -14.31 10.50
CA HIS A 75 0.16 -13.51 11.62
C HIS A 75 -1.38 -13.59 11.73
N PRO A 76 -1.91 -14.70 12.29
CA PRO A 76 -3.37 -14.92 12.36
C PRO A 76 -4.11 -13.89 13.22
N GLU A 77 -3.43 -13.19 14.12
CA GLU A 77 -3.97 -12.11 14.95
C GLU A 77 -4.19 -10.81 14.18
N CYS A 78 -3.62 -10.67 12.96
CA CYS A 78 -3.78 -9.52 12.11
C CYS A 78 -4.95 -9.71 11.13
N ALA A 79 -5.75 -8.68 10.96
CA ALA A 79 -6.81 -8.61 9.95
C ALA A 79 -6.29 -8.13 8.59
N ILE A 80 -5.19 -7.36 8.64
CA ILE A 80 -4.56 -6.69 7.50
C ILE A 80 -3.05 -6.88 7.61
N ALA A 81 -2.37 -6.96 6.47
CA ALA A 81 -0.94 -6.71 6.37
C ALA A 81 -0.65 -5.65 5.31
N THR A 82 0.42 -4.91 5.52
CA THR A 82 0.95 -3.91 4.59
C THR A 82 2.46 -3.96 4.56
N ALA A 83 3.11 -3.09 3.79
CA ALA A 83 4.56 -3.02 3.72
C ALA A 83 5.10 -1.62 4.03
N CYS A 84 6.35 -1.58 4.49
CA CYS A 84 7.11 -0.36 4.71
C CYS A 84 8.57 -0.56 4.29
N HIS A 85 9.26 0.55 4.06
CA HIS A 85 10.73 0.57 3.95
C HIS A 85 11.32 1.72 4.77
N ALA A 86 12.63 1.66 5.04
CA ALA A 86 13.31 2.68 5.84
C ALA A 86 13.31 4.05 5.13
N ILE A 87 13.20 5.12 5.93
CA ILE A 87 13.47 6.50 5.52
C ILE A 87 14.88 6.84 5.99
N HIS A 88 15.68 7.49 5.13
CA HIS A 88 17.09 7.75 5.40
C HIS A 88 17.45 9.23 5.56
N ASP A 89 16.53 10.14 5.23
CA ASP A 89 16.79 11.57 5.26
C ASP A 89 15.63 12.38 5.87
N GLU A 90 15.97 13.57 6.38
CA GLU A 90 15.04 14.48 7.03
C GLU A 90 13.98 15.02 6.07
N ALA A 91 14.31 15.25 4.79
CA ALA A 91 13.38 15.79 3.80
C ALA A 91 12.23 14.81 3.55
N ALA A 92 12.53 13.53 3.35
CA ALA A 92 11.53 12.47 3.23
C ALA A 92 10.68 12.34 4.51
N MET A 93 11.32 12.44 5.69
CA MET A 93 10.62 12.36 6.98
C MET A 93 9.61 13.51 7.17
N ARG A 94 9.92 14.72 6.70
CA ARG A 94 9.06 15.91 6.81
C ARG A 94 8.06 16.05 5.66
N ASN A 95 8.20 15.28 4.58
CA ASN A 95 7.30 15.36 3.44
C ASN A 95 5.91 14.78 3.79
N PRO A 96 4.82 15.56 3.76
CA PRO A 96 3.47 15.09 4.08
C PRO A 96 2.89 14.12 3.04
N ASN A 97 3.46 14.06 1.83
CA ASN A 97 3.06 13.08 0.82
C ASN A 97 3.65 11.69 1.09
N ILE A 98 4.64 11.60 1.95
CA ILE A 98 5.17 10.34 2.46
C ILE A 98 4.46 9.99 3.75
N VAL A 99 3.73 8.90 3.76
CA VAL A 99 3.08 8.37 4.97
C VAL A 99 4.12 7.64 5.81
N LYS A 100 4.23 8.00 7.07
CA LYS A 100 5.09 7.36 8.06
C LYS A 100 4.28 6.38 8.91
N THR A 101 4.95 5.37 9.44
CA THR A 101 4.36 4.48 10.43
C THR A 101 5.32 4.19 11.57
N VAL A 102 4.76 3.92 12.73
CA VAL A 102 5.49 3.42 13.91
C VAL A 102 4.93 2.05 14.29
N LEU A 103 5.81 1.17 14.75
CA LEU A 103 5.47 -0.24 15.00
C LEU A 103 5.58 -0.55 16.50
N ASP A 104 4.82 -1.54 16.93
CA ASP A 104 5.03 -2.21 18.20
C ASP A 104 6.19 -3.21 18.14
N LYS A 105 6.51 -3.85 19.26
CA LYS A 105 7.58 -4.86 19.36
C LYS A 105 7.33 -6.12 18.52
N ASN A 106 6.09 -6.35 18.10
CA ASN A 106 5.68 -7.51 17.33
C ASN A 106 5.61 -7.21 15.82
N GLY A 107 5.93 -5.97 15.40
CA GLY A 107 5.86 -5.54 14.00
C GLY A 107 4.47 -5.10 13.56
N ASN A 108 3.52 -4.90 14.48
CA ASN A 108 2.22 -4.35 14.14
C ASN A 108 2.26 -2.82 14.13
N ALA A 109 1.52 -2.20 13.23
CA ALA A 109 1.40 -0.76 13.18
C ALA A 109 0.70 -0.23 14.44
N LEU A 110 1.34 0.73 15.11
CA LEU A 110 0.74 1.53 16.17
C LEU A 110 -0.07 2.70 15.59
N TYR A 111 0.49 3.35 14.57
CA TYR A 111 -0.15 4.49 13.89
C TYR A 111 0.47 4.75 12.52
N PHE A 112 -0.32 5.36 11.64
CA PHE A 112 0.13 5.92 10.35
C PHE A 112 -0.13 7.41 10.35
N SER A 113 0.81 8.22 9.85
CA SER A 113 0.62 9.67 9.78
C SER A 113 1.39 10.30 8.62
N ARG A 114 0.84 11.40 8.12
CA ARG A 114 1.55 12.32 7.21
C ARG A 114 2.55 13.18 7.97
N ALA A 115 2.37 13.38 9.29
CA ALA A 115 3.33 14.05 10.15
C ALA A 115 4.62 13.23 10.33
N PRO A 116 5.75 13.86 10.70
CA PRO A 116 6.97 13.14 11.09
C PRO A 116 6.74 12.33 12.36
N ILE A 117 6.67 11.01 12.24
CA ILE A 117 6.60 10.06 13.35
C ILE A 117 7.60 8.92 13.14
N PRO A 118 8.38 8.49 14.20
CA PRO A 118 8.47 9.14 15.51
C PRO A 118 9.19 10.50 15.40
N TRP A 119 8.92 11.40 16.36
CA TRP A 119 9.58 12.72 16.40
C TRP A 119 10.92 12.63 17.16
N PRO A 120 12.07 12.78 16.49
CA PRO A 120 13.39 12.79 17.15
C PRO A 120 13.63 14.15 17.83
N ARG A 121 13.12 14.29 19.07
CA ARG A 121 13.02 15.55 19.81
C ARG A 121 14.29 16.41 19.75
N ASP A 122 15.42 15.82 20.08
CA ASP A 122 16.66 16.57 20.26
C ASP A 122 17.33 17.01 18.94
N VAL A 123 17.00 16.30 17.84
CA VAL A 123 17.51 16.61 16.48
C VAL A 123 16.60 17.60 15.77
N PHE A 124 15.29 17.38 15.83
CA PHE A 124 14.32 18.21 15.12
C PHE A 124 13.95 19.52 15.85
N ALA A 125 14.39 19.68 17.11
CA ALA A 125 14.27 20.94 17.85
C ALA A 125 15.19 22.06 17.30
N GLN A 126 16.25 21.70 16.57
CA GLN A 126 17.12 22.66 15.95
C GLN A 126 16.50 23.18 14.65
N PRO A 127 16.47 24.50 14.39
CA PRO A 127 15.97 25.03 13.14
C PRO A 127 16.73 24.42 11.96
N SER A 128 16.01 23.91 10.97
CA SER A 128 16.62 23.49 9.71
C SER A 128 17.17 24.73 9.00
N LEU A 129 18.49 24.79 8.79
CA LEU A 129 19.16 25.94 8.20
C LEU A 129 18.81 26.14 6.71
N SER A 130 18.38 25.10 6.02
CA SER A 130 17.75 25.20 4.70
C SER A 130 17.02 23.88 4.34
N LEU A 131 15.93 23.98 3.56
CA LEU A 131 15.23 22.84 2.94
C LEU A 131 16.08 22.12 1.86
N ARG A 132 17.27 22.64 1.54
CA ARG A 132 18.16 22.11 0.52
C ARG A 132 19.24 21.17 1.07
N GLU A 133 19.47 21.16 2.38
CA GLU A 133 20.44 20.26 3.00
C GLU A 133 19.70 19.00 3.45
N MET A 134 19.89 17.90 2.69
CA MET A 134 19.45 16.56 3.11
C MET A 134 20.29 16.12 4.30
N ARG A 135 19.76 16.29 5.51
CA ARG A 135 20.41 15.78 6.72
C ARG A 135 20.08 14.29 6.87
N PRO A 136 21.06 13.45 7.18
CA PRO A 136 20.77 12.07 7.57
C PRO A 136 19.92 12.06 8.83
N LEU A 137 19.05 11.07 8.96
CA LEU A 137 18.35 10.84 10.21
C LEU A 137 19.29 10.27 11.28
N PRO A 138 18.97 10.47 12.57
CA PRO A 138 19.78 9.87 13.65
C PRO A 138 19.88 8.35 13.51
N ASP A 139 21.05 7.81 13.78
CA ASP A 139 21.27 6.37 13.78
C ASP A 139 20.30 5.67 14.75
N GLY A 140 19.71 4.57 14.27
CA GLY A 140 18.75 3.79 15.04
C GLY A 140 17.35 4.38 15.14
N LEU A 141 17.04 5.53 14.51
CA LEU A 141 15.67 6.04 14.43
C LEU A 141 14.83 5.08 13.57
N PRO A 142 13.73 4.49 14.10
CA PRO A 142 12.87 3.56 13.36
C PRO A 142 11.91 4.33 12.45
N ALA A 143 12.47 5.10 11.50
CA ALA A 143 11.72 5.89 10.54
C ALA A 143 11.31 5.01 9.35
N LEU A 144 10.01 4.79 9.17
CA LEU A 144 9.46 3.90 8.16
C LEU A 144 8.48 4.66 7.24
N ARG A 145 8.68 4.50 5.92
CA ARG A 145 7.74 4.93 4.89
C ARG A 145 6.80 3.78 4.57
N HIS A 146 5.52 4.05 4.66
CA HIS A 146 4.47 3.13 4.26
C HIS A 146 4.41 2.97 2.73
N ILE A 147 4.14 1.74 2.28
CA ILE A 147 3.88 1.37 0.89
C ILE A 147 2.40 1.00 0.77
N GLY A 148 1.70 1.60 -0.18
CA GLY A 148 0.24 1.46 -0.36
C GLY A 148 -0.25 0.09 -0.85
N ILE A 149 0.46 -0.99 -0.52
CA ILE A 149 0.02 -2.37 -0.78
C ILE A 149 -0.59 -2.98 0.47
N TYR A 150 -1.70 -3.70 0.31
CA TYR A 150 -2.39 -4.34 1.42
C TYR A 150 -2.81 -5.76 1.10
N ALA A 151 -2.64 -6.64 2.08
CA ALA A 151 -3.32 -7.93 2.13
C ALA A 151 -4.40 -7.89 3.22
N TYR A 152 -5.56 -8.43 2.93
CA TYR A 152 -6.71 -8.46 3.82
C TYR A 152 -7.21 -9.89 4.01
N ARG A 153 -7.74 -10.21 5.19
CA ARG A 153 -8.63 -11.37 5.32
C ARG A 153 -10.00 -11.03 4.76
N ALA A 154 -10.62 -11.96 4.04
CA ALA A 154 -11.95 -11.75 3.47
C ALA A 154 -12.99 -11.44 4.56
N SER A 155 -12.88 -12.07 5.74
CA SER A 155 -13.72 -11.76 6.91
C SER A 155 -13.63 -10.29 7.33
N PHE A 156 -12.43 -9.70 7.32
CA PHE A 156 -12.24 -8.28 7.62
C PHE A 156 -12.89 -7.39 6.55
N LEU A 157 -12.71 -7.71 5.27
CA LEU A 157 -13.30 -6.92 4.16
C LEU A 157 -14.84 -6.89 4.27
N ARG A 158 -15.48 -7.99 4.67
CA ARG A 158 -16.93 -8.00 4.96
C ARG A 158 -17.31 -7.11 6.13
N ALA A 159 -16.50 -7.10 7.19
CA ALA A 159 -16.74 -6.25 8.35
C ALA A 159 -16.50 -4.77 8.03
N TYR A 160 -15.54 -4.46 7.15
CA TYR A 160 -15.08 -3.09 6.87
C TYR A 160 -16.22 -2.15 6.44
N GLY A 161 -17.12 -2.60 5.58
CA GLY A 161 -18.26 -1.81 5.11
C GLY A 161 -19.28 -1.43 6.23
N GLN A 162 -19.19 -2.08 7.40
CA GLN A 162 -20.02 -1.78 8.57
C GLN A 162 -19.30 -0.88 9.60
N LEU A 163 -18.00 -0.63 9.41
CA LEU A 163 -17.22 0.22 10.31
C LEU A 163 -17.53 1.69 10.03
N ALA A 164 -17.92 2.43 11.07
CA ALA A 164 -18.08 3.86 10.94
C ALA A 164 -16.75 4.54 10.58
N PRO A 165 -16.77 5.57 9.70
CA PRO A 165 -15.56 6.35 9.41
C PRO A 165 -14.92 6.91 10.69
N ALA A 166 -13.60 6.79 10.78
CA ALA A 166 -12.87 7.30 11.93
C ALA A 166 -12.51 8.79 11.72
N PRO A 167 -12.65 9.65 12.74
CA PRO A 167 -12.26 11.07 12.62
C PRO A 167 -10.79 11.23 12.16
N ILE A 168 -9.88 10.43 12.69
CA ILE A 168 -8.46 10.47 12.35
C ILE A 168 -8.20 10.07 10.89
N GLU A 169 -8.99 9.17 10.32
CA GLU A 169 -8.94 8.76 8.92
C GLU A 169 -9.23 9.95 7.99
N GLN A 170 -10.20 10.77 8.34
CA GLN A 170 -10.62 11.91 7.51
C GLN A 170 -9.57 13.02 7.48
N PHE A 171 -8.97 13.35 8.64
CA PHE A 171 -7.97 14.43 8.71
C PHE A 171 -6.62 14.03 8.11
N GLU A 172 -6.19 12.78 8.32
CA GLU A 172 -4.96 12.28 7.72
C GLU A 172 -5.16 11.85 6.25
N ALA A 173 -6.40 11.67 5.79
CA ALA A 173 -6.76 11.05 4.50
C ALA A 173 -6.05 9.70 4.32
N LEU A 174 -6.21 8.80 5.32
CA LEU A 174 -5.57 7.49 5.42
C LEU A 174 -6.59 6.43 5.85
N GLU A 175 -7.12 5.67 4.90
CA GLU A 175 -8.20 4.68 5.09
C GLU A 175 -7.86 3.60 6.13
N GLN A 176 -6.59 3.17 6.20
CA GLN A 176 -6.15 2.14 7.14
C GLN A 176 -6.29 2.54 8.60
N LEU A 177 -6.41 3.84 8.89
CA LEU A 177 -6.66 4.32 10.24
C LEU A 177 -8.03 3.91 10.77
N ARG A 178 -9.03 3.66 9.89
CA ARG A 178 -10.32 3.11 10.30
C ARG A 178 -10.16 1.75 10.97
N ALA A 179 -9.34 0.88 10.40
CA ALA A 179 -9.07 -0.43 10.98
C ALA A 179 -8.43 -0.32 12.37
N LEU A 180 -7.39 0.50 12.53
CA LEU A 180 -6.73 0.73 13.82
C LEU A 180 -7.69 1.34 14.84
N TYR A 181 -8.51 2.32 14.43
CA TYR A 181 -9.49 2.99 15.29
C TYR A 181 -10.51 2.00 15.86
N HIS A 182 -10.91 0.99 15.08
CA HIS A 182 -11.82 -0.07 15.50
C HIS A 182 -11.12 -1.27 16.17
N GLY A 183 -9.82 -1.16 16.49
CA GLY A 183 -9.07 -2.16 17.23
C GLY A 183 -8.53 -3.33 16.40
N TYR A 184 -8.61 -3.28 15.08
CA TYR A 184 -7.98 -4.28 14.22
C TYR A 184 -6.47 -4.09 14.16
N LYS A 185 -5.74 -5.20 14.13
CA LYS A 185 -4.27 -5.17 13.97
C LYS A 185 -3.88 -5.18 12.51
N ILE A 186 -2.86 -4.39 12.19
CA ILE A 186 -2.21 -4.33 10.88
C ILE A 186 -0.75 -4.77 11.04
N GLY A 187 -0.41 -5.94 10.52
CA GLY A 187 0.97 -6.42 10.46
C GLY A 187 1.76 -5.66 9.39
N VAL A 188 3.04 -5.40 9.62
CA VAL A 188 3.86 -4.61 8.70
C VAL A 188 5.09 -5.39 8.26
N PHE A 189 5.13 -5.76 6.99
CA PHE A 189 6.32 -6.32 6.36
C PHE A 189 7.33 -5.22 6.02
N ILE A 190 8.57 -5.35 6.49
CA ILE A 190 9.63 -4.39 6.19
C ILE A 190 10.44 -4.89 5.00
N THR A 191 10.32 -4.21 3.86
CA THR A 191 11.15 -4.47 2.67
C THR A 191 12.45 -3.67 2.72
N ARG A 192 13.51 -4.25 2.16
CA ARG A 192 14.81 -3.57 2.03
C ARG A 192 14.87 -2.60 0.86
N GLN A 193 14.01 -2.77 -0.14
CA GLN A 193 13.98 -1.96 -1.35
C GLN A 193 12.64 -1.25 -1.47
N ALA A 194 12.71 0.06 -1.74
CA ALA A 194 11.52 0.81 -2.13
C ALA A 194 11.01 0.28 -3.48
N PRO A 195 9.71 0.03 -3.66
CA PRO A 195 9.14 -0.23 -4.96
C PRO A 195 9.31 1.02 -5.85
N PRO A 196 9.30 0.86 -7.19
CA PRO A 196 9.13 1.99 -8.09
C PRO A 196 7.87 2.79 -7.73
N GLY A 197 7.86 4.08 -8.07
CA GLY A 197 6.67 4.92 -7.85
C GLY A 197 5.48 4.49 -8.72
N GLY A 198 4.27 4.85 -8.26
CA GLY A 198 3.04 4.70 -9.03
C GLY A 198 2.97 5.63 -10.23
N VAL A 199 1.91 5.50 -11.02
CA VAL A 199 1.64 6.28 -12.24
C VAL A 199 0.56 7.31 -11.93
N ASP A 200 0.97 8.53 -11.57
CA ASP A 200 0.07 9.66 -11.28
C ASP A 200 0.01 10.68 -12.42
N THR A 201 1.03 10.70 -13.28
CA THR A 201 1.18 11.67 -14.39
C THR A 201 1.45 10.96 -15.72
N GLU A 202 1.29 11.69 -16.83
CA GLU A 202 1.67 11.18 -18.15
C GLU A 202 3.16 10.84 -18.25
N GLN A 203 4.01 11.56 -17.52
CA GLN A 203 5.44 11.28 -17.46
C GLN A 203 5.70 9.94 -16.77
N ASP A 204 4.99 9.64 -15.66
CA ASP A 204 5.11 8.35 -14.97
C ASP A 204 4.63 7.21 -15.86
N LEU A 205 3.55 7.44 -16.63
CA LEU A 205 3.06 6.46 -17.60
C LEU A 205 4.10 6.16 -18.69
N HIS A 206 4.82 7.17 -19.15
CA HIS A 206 5.90 6.99 -20.13
C HIS A 206 7.02 6.13 -19.56
N VAL A 207 7.48 6.45 -18.34
CA VAL A 207 8.52 5.67 -17.63
C VAL A 207 8.06 4.23 -17.39
N ALA A 208 6.80 4.03 -17.00
CA ALA A 208 6.26 2.69 -16.81
C ALA A 208 6.27 1.87 -18.12
N ARG A 209 5.88 2.48 -19.25
CA ARG A 209 5.91 1.84 -20.58
C ARG A 209 7.32 1.43 -20.99
N GLU A 210 8.30 2.31 -20.83
CA GLU A 210 9.71 2.01 -21.10
C GLU A 210 10.21 0.83 -20.26
N SER A 211 9.91 0.82 -18.96
CA SER A 211 10.28 -0.27 -18.05
C SER A 211 9.69 -1.63 -18.47
N PHE A 212 8.46 -1.65 -19.00
CA PHE A 212 7.85 -2.88 -19.52
C PHE A 212 8.51 -3.33 -20.84
N GLN A 213 8.87 -2.41 -21.73
CA GLN A 213 9.55 -2.73 -22.99
C GLN A 213 10.93 -3.34 -22.72
N GLU A 214 11.72 -2.76 -21.82
CA GLU A 214 13.03 -3.29 -21.43
C GLU A 214 12.93 -4.70 -20.84
N ARG A 215 11.96 -4.95 -19.96
CA ARG A 215 11.72 -6.28 -19.37
C ARG A 215 11.32 -7.32 -20.42
N ASN A 216 10.57 -6.95 -21.44
CA ASN A 216 10.16 -7.83 -22.54
C ASN A 216 11.28 -8.03 -23.57
N GLY A 217 12.09 -7.00 -23.89
CA GLY A 217 13.23 -7.09 -24.79
C GLY A 217 14.35 -8.01 -24.28
N ILE A 218 14.56 -8.09 -22.97
CA ILE A 218 15.53 -9.03 -22.37
C ILE A 218 15.07 -10.50 -22.52
N ARG A 219 13.78 -10.76 -22.66
CA ARG A 219 13.26 -12.13 -22.88
C ARG A 219 13.44 -12.63 -24.30
N ASP A 220 13.46 -11.75 -25.29
CA ASP A 220 13.66 -12.13 -26.70
C ASP A 220 15.13 -12.45 -27.07
N ASN A 221 16.11 -11.99 -26.28
CA ASN A 221 17.52 -12.24 -26.51
C ASN A 221 18.09 -13.49 -25.85
N GLY A 222 17.24 -14.32 -25.20
CA GLY A 222 17.66 -15.49 -24.42
C GLY A 222 17.39 -16.86 -25.05
N HIS A 223 16.87 -16.95 -26.29
CA HIS A 223 16.60 -18.20 -26.98
C HIS A 223 16.98 -18.04 -28.46
N GLY A 224 18.28 -18.10 -28.70
CA GLY A 224 18.93 -18.27 -29.98
C GLY A 224 20.02 -19.31 -29.84
#